data_49a6d03da0e5ed69faeacd284cf9bfa4
#
_entry.id   49a6d03da0e5ed69faeacd284cf9bfa4
#
_cell.length_a   1.000
_cell.length_b   1.000
_cell.length_c   1.000
_cell.angle_alpha   90.00
_cell.angle_beta   90.00
_cell.angle_gamma   90.00
#
_symmetry.space_group_name_H-M   'P 1'
#
loop_
_entity.id
_entity.type
_entity.pdbx_description
1 polymer ?
#
loop_
_entity_poly.entity_id
_entity_poly.type
_entity_poly.pdbx_seq_one_letter_code
_entity_poly.pdbx_strand_id
1 'polypeptide(L)'
;MANINVDIDVSKLWIQKFDTLFEDIMTHGHTNYILPGGRGSTKSTFLGGICVPLLIISNPNIHAVCFRKVANTLKSSVYAQVQWGINELGLNQYFIFHTSPLEIIYRPTGQKIVFLGLDDPGKVKSIKFPFGYIGVTWFEELDQYSGDAEIRKSLQSTMRGGPVYWNLMSYNPPISINNWANEYTEDAERHRQDDTLVIRTTYLDVPKEWLGQQFIDEAEYLQQTNPRAYENEYMGIPVGTGGNVFDNVEHMDMPDSLIAGFDNIYNGLDWGFANDPNAYTKMYFDSTRRDLYIYAEHTMKHESNAELYDVLYKEKHLKKRVFEVVD
;
A
#
# COMPACT_ATOMS: atom_id res chain seq x y z
N MET A 1 -15.75 38.07 0.84
CA MET A 1 -15.27 37.00 1.70
C MET A 1 -14.30 37.60 2.69
N ALA A 2 -14.39 37.29 3.97
CA ALA A 2 -13.41 37.74 4.93
C ALA A 2 -12.08 37.04 4.64
N ASN A 3 -10.98 37.79 4.52
CA ASN A 3 -9.65 37.21 4.42
C ASN A 3 -9.33 36.57 5.77
N ILE A 4 -9.12 35.27 5.77
CA ILE A 4 -8.66 34.51 6.92
C ILE A 4 -7.14 34.55 6.87
N ASN A 5 -6.53 35.35 7.74
CA ASN A 5 -5.09 35.35 7.92
C ASN A 5 -4.76 34.45 9.11
N VAL A 6 -4.07 33.36 8.85
CA VAL A 6 -3.57 32.44 9.87
C VAL A 6 -2.05 32.40 9.71
N ASP A 7 -1.34 32.73 10.78
CA ASP A 7 0.12 32.66 10.85
C ASP A 7 0.47 31.27 11.40
N ILE A 8 1.06 30.42 10.56
CA ILE A 8 1.34 29.02 10.88
C ILE A 8 2.82 28.78 10.74
N ASP A 9 3.43 28.25 11.80
CA ASP A 9 4.81 27.73 11.73
C ASP A 9 4.79 26.36 11.03
N VAL A 10 4.98 26.39 9.73
CA VAL A 10 4.95 25.18 8.88
C VAL A 10 6.06 24.19 9.20
N SER A 11 7.16 24.65 9.82
CA SER A 11 8.28 23.77 10.21
C SER A 11 7.87 22.68 11.23
N LYS A 12 6.73 22.86 11.89
CA LYS A 12 6.15 21.90 12.85
C LYS A 12 5.05 21.01 12.27
N LEU A 13 4.65 21.25 11.01
CA LEU A 13 3.50 20.58 10.41
C LEU A 13 3.91 19.53 9.37
N TRP A 14 5.00 19.76 8.67
CA TRP A 14 5.51 18.83 7.67
C TRP A 14 7.03 18.89 7.56
N ILE A 15 7.60 17.90 6.91
CA ILE A 15 9.06 17.77 6.69
C ILE A 15 9.51 18.65 5.54
N GLN A 16 10.74 19.17 5.60
CA GLN A 16 11.32 20.05 4.57
C GLN A 16 11.20 19.49 3.15
N LYS A 17 11.27 18.17 3.00
CA LYS A 17 11.12 17.50 1.70
C LYS A 17 9.76 17.76 1.03
N PHE A 18 8.76 18.14 1.80
CA PHE A 18 7.44 18.48 1.28
C PHE A 18 7.27 19.95 0.90
N ASP A 19 8.25 20.84 1.10
CA ASP A 19 8.09 22.26 0.79
C ASP A 19 7.80 22.48 -0.70
N THR A 20 8.61 21.91 -1.59
CA THR A 20 8.41 21.99 -3.05
C THR A 20 7.15 21.26 -3.51
N LEU A 21 6.82 20.14 -2.87
CA LEU A 21 5.58 19.41 -3.14
C LEU A 21 4.35 20.24 -2.74
N PHE A 22 4.41 20.92 -1.58
CA PHE A 22 3.33 21.80 -1.14
C PHE A 22 3.11 22.94 -2.11
N GLU A 23 4.18 23.60 -2.56
CA GLU A 23 4.11 24.67 -3.56
C GLU A 23 3.50 24.16 -4.87
N ASP A 24 3.93 23.00 -5.35
CA ASP A 24 3.40 22.38 -6.57
C ASP A 24 1.90 22.06 -6.43
N ILE A 25 1.47 21.46 -5.32
CA ILE A 25 0.06 21.19 -5.04
C ILE A 25 -0.76 22.49 -5.01
N MET A 26 -0.30 23.50 -4.30
CA MET A 26 -1.06 24.75 -4.14
C MET A 26 -1.13 25.60 -5.41
N THR A 27 -0.13 25.51 -6.28
CA THR A 27 -0.11 26.17 -7.59
C THR A 27 -0.67 25.31 -8.73
N HIS A 28 -1.07 24.06 -8.44
CA HIS A 28 -1.54 23.10 -9.41
C HIS A 28 -0.50 22.78 -10.50
N GLY A 29 0.72 22.47 -10.09
CA GLY A 29 1.77 22.08 -11.02
C GLY A 29 1.47 20.74 -11.70
N HIS A 30 0.85 19.80 -10.97
CA HIS A 30 0.40 18.50 -11.48
C HIS A 30 -1.04 18.21 -11.08
N THR A 31 -1.65 17.23 -11.75
CA THR A 31 -2.99 16.73 -11.41
C THR A 31 -2.94 15.58 -10.42
N ASN A 32 -1.95 14.69 -10.55
CA ASN A 32 -1.82 13.49 -9.75
C ASN A 32 -0.57 13.57 -8.87
N TYR A 33 -0.71 13.18 -7.61
CA TYR A 33 0.37 13.18 -6.63
C TYR A 33 0.41 11.81 -5.95
N ILE A 34 1.52 11.09 -6.09
CA ILE A 34 1.69 9.76 -5.51
C ILE A 34 2.83 9.80 -4.50
N LEU A 35 2.53 9.49 -3.24
CA LEU A 35 3.49 9.47 -2.14
C LEU A 35 3.69 8.04 -1.63
N PRO A 36 4.54 7.24 -2.28
CA PRO A 36 5.02 6.00 -1.70
C PRO A 36 6.06 6.29 -0.62
N GLY A 37 6.06 5.51 0.46
CA GLY A 37 7.09 5.69 1.49
C GLY A 37 6.95 4.75 2.66
N GLY A 38 8.03 4.60 3.41
CA GLY A 38 8.09 3.74 4.59
C GLY A 38 7.17 4.20 5.73
N ARG A 39 7.10 3.38 6.77
CA ARG A 39 6.40 3.72 8.01
C ARG A 39 7.03 4.95 8.66
N GLY A 40 6.20 5.78 9.29
CA GLY A 40 6.67 6.99 9.98
C GLY A 40 7.04 8.16 9.07
N SER A 41 6.87 8.08 7.75
CA SER A 41 7.28 9.12 6.79
C SER A 41 6.30 10.28 6.62
N THR A 42 5.28 10.41 7.45
CA THR A 42 4.31 11.53 7.57
C THR A 42 3.49 11.89 6.33
N LYS A 43 3.53 11.09 5.27
CA LYS A 43 2.84 11.33 3.99
C LYS A 43 1.33 11.50 4.11
N SER A 44 0.65 10.65 4.88
CA SER A 44 -0.81 10.72 5.11
C SER A 44 -1.19 11.95 5.93
N THR A 45 -0.35 12.33 6.90
CA THR A 45 -0.48 13.55 7.69
C THR A 45 -0.40 14.77 6.80
N PHE A 46 0.56 14.79 5.88
CA PHE A 46 0.74 15.89 4.95
C PHE A 46 -0.41 15.99 3.94
N LEU A 47 -0.71 14.92 3.20
CA LEU A 47 -1.77 14.97 2.17
C LEU A 47 -3.16 15.18 2.78
N GLY A 48 -3.56 14.33 3.71
CA GLY A 48 -4.89 14.34 4.30
C GLY A 48 -5.08 15.45 5.33
N GLY A 49 -4.09 15.64 6.23
CA GLY A 49 -4.18 16.61 7.31
C GLY A 49 -3.95 18.05 6.86
N ILE A 50 -3.04 18.28 5.94
CA ILE A 50 -2.64 19.63 5.54
C ILE A 50 -3.18 20.01 4.16
N CYS A 51 -2.87 19.23 3.12
CA CYS A 51 -3.22 19.63 1.76
C CYS A 51 -4.74 19.64 1.51
N VAL A 52 -5.48 18.62 1.94
CA VAL A 52 -6.93 18.54 1.71
C VAL A 52 -7.68 19.75 2.30
N PRO A 53 -7.52 20.14 3.59
CA PRO A 53 -8.19 21.32 4.14
C PRO A 53 -7.79 22.62 3.44
N LEU A 54 -6.51 22.79 3.14
CA LEU A 54 -6.02 24.03 2.52
C LEU A 54 -6.50 24.19 1.08
N LEU A 55 -6.59 23.08 0.31
CA LEU A 55 -7.17 23.10 -1.04
C LEU A 55 -8.64 23.50 -1.01
N ILE A 56 -9.42 23.02 -0.04
CA ILE A 56 -10.83 23.41 0.14
C ILE A 56 -10.95 24.90 0.44
N ILE A 57 -10.09 25.44 1.31
CA ILE A 57 -10.12 26.86 1.67
C ILE A 57 -9.73 27.75 0.48
N SER A 58 -8.72 27.35 -0.27
CA SER A 58 -8.16 28.13 -1.37
C SER A 58 -9.01 28.10 -2.65
N ASN A 59 -9.93 27.13 -2.78
CA ASN A 59 -10.71 26.92 -4.00
C ASN A 59 -12.22 26.84 -3.70
N PRO A 60 -12.97 27.93 -3.68
CA PRO A 60 -14.32 28.01 -3.12
C PRO A 60 -15.40 27.18 -3.85
N ASN A 61 -15.12 26.63 -5.02
CA ASN A 61 -16.09 25.87 -5.83
C ASN A 61 -15.81 24.37 -5.85
N ILE A 62 -14.86 23.87 -5.05
CA ILE A 62 -14.54 22.44 -5.04
C ILE A 62 -14.98 21.76 -3.74
N HIS A 63 -15.24 20.48 -3.82
CA HIS A 63 -15.41 19.57 -2.70
C HIS A 63 -14.30 18.52 -2.71
N ALA A 64 -14.05 17.85 -1.57
CA ALA A 64 -13.09 16.77 -1.48
C ALA A 64 -13.78 15.44 -1.17
N VAL A 65 -13.20 14.35 -1.69
CA VAL A 65 -13.57 12.98 -1.30
C VAL A 65 -12.30 12.23 -0.88
N CYS A 66 -12.30 11.77 0.37
CA CYS A 66 -11.22 10.96 0.93
C CYS A 66 -11.65 9.49 0.92
N PHE A 67 -10.84 8.65 0.32
CA PHE A 67 -11.12 7.25 0.12
C PHE A 67 -10.25 6.33 0.99
N ARG A 68 -10.86 5.24 1.45
CA ARG A 68 -10.20 4.02 1.93
C ARG A 68 -10.82 2.82 1.24
N LYS A 69 -10.09 1.71 1.15
CA LYS A 69 -10.69 0.48 0.61
C LYS A 69 -11.87 0.02 1.44
N VAL A 70 -11.76 0.05 2.76
CA VAL A 70 -12.74 -0.49 3.72
C VAL A 70 -13.43 0.62 4.50
N ALA A 71 -14.76 0.69 4.42
CA ALA A 71 -15.57 1.78 5.00
C ALA A 71 -15.49 1.86 6.54
N ASN A 72 -15.36 0.74 7.24
CA ASN A 72 -15.34 0.73 8.71
C ASN A 72 -14.09 1.39 9.32
N THR A 73 -13.02 1.58 8.56
CA THR A 73 -11.79 2.24 9.01
C THR A 73 -11.78 3.76 8.79
N LEU A 74 -12.74 4.31 8.05
CA LEU A 74 -12.76 5.73 7.66
C LEU A 74 -12.68 6.70 8.83
N LYS A 75 -13.47 6.45 9.89
CA LYS A 75 -13.57 7.35 11.04
C LYS A 75 -12.27 7.42 11.83
N SER A 76 -11.61 6.30 12.04
CA SER A 76 -10.37 6.20 12.81
C SER A 76 -9.10 6.49 12.00
N SER A 77 -9.20 6.60 10.68
CA SER A 77 -8.08 6.88 9.79
C SER A 77 -8.23 8.24 9.09
N VAL A 78 -8.71 8.27 7.85
CA VAL A 78 -8.74 9.48 7.00
C VAL A 78 -9.56 10.64 7.61
N TYR A 79 -10.68 10.35 8.28
CA TYR A 79 -11.44 11.39 8.94
C TYR A 79 -10.67 12.00 10.13
N ALA A 80 -10.12 11.15 11.00
CA ALA A 80 -9.33 11.59 12.14
C ALA A 80 -8.08 12.36 11.68
N GLN A 81 -7.46 11.94 10.57
CA GLN A 81 -6.28 12.62 10.00
C GLN A 81 -6.61 14.02 9.51
N VAL A 82 -7.70 14.19 8.76
CA VAL A 82 -8.16 15.51 8.29
C VAL A 82 -8.57 16.40 9.48
N GLN A 83 -9.28 15.84 10.46
CA GLN A 83 -9.68 16.57 11.66
C GLN A 83 -8.46 17.03 12.46
N TRP A 84 -7.46 16.17 12.64
CA TRP A 84 -6.20 16.52 13.30
C TRP A 84 -5.52 17.69 12.57
N GLY A 85 -5.39 17.62 11.25
CA GLY A 85 -4.75 18.67 10.47
C GLY A 85 -5.46 20.03 10.57
N ILE A 86 -6.80 20.03 10.54
CA ILE A 86 -7.59 21.25 10.75
C ILE A 86 -7.32 21.84 12.13
N ASN A 87 -7.13 21.00 13.18
CA ASN A 87 -6.79 21.44 14.53
C ASN A 87 -5.40 22.06 14.59
N GLU A 88 -4.39 21.41 14.03
CA GLU A 88 -3.00 21.88 14.00
C GLU A 88 -2.86 23.19 13.20
N LEU A 89 -3.65 23.35 12.15
CA LEU A 89 -3.74 24.60 11.39
C LEU A 89 -4.49 25.71 12.14
N GLY A 90 -5.04 25.46 13.32
CA GLY A 90 -5.80 26.46 14.09
C GLY A 90 -7.13 26.84 13.45
N LEU A 91 -7.68 26.00 12.57
CA LEU A 91 -8.83 26.31 11.72
C LEU A 91 -10.17 25.75 12.23
N ASN A 92 -10.22 25.14 13.40
CA ASN A 92 -11.41 24.47 13.95
C ASN A 92 -12.68 25.29 13.92
N GLN A 93 -12.60 26.59 14.22
CA GLN A 93 -13.75 27.49 14.23
C GLN A 93 -14.42 27.63 12.86
N TYR A 94 -13.70 27.33 11.78
CA TYR A 94 -14.20 27.44 10.41
C TYR A 94 -14.77 26.13 9.86
N PHE A 95 -14.72 25.04 10.63
CA PHE A 95 -15.21 23.73 10.19
C PHE A 95 -16.30 23.16 11.11
N ILE A 96 -17.19 22.36 10.54
CA ILE A 96 -18.19 21.56 11.25
C ILE A 96 -17.84 20.09 11.02
N PHE A 97 -17.77 19.32 12.09
CA PHE A 97 -17.41 17.92 12.07
C PHE A 97 -18.65 17.06 12.29
N HIS A 98 -19.09 16.31 11.27
CA HIS A 98 -20.18 15.36 11.35
C HIS A 98 -19.66 13.92 11.34
N THR A 99 -20.23 13.08 12.19
CA THR A 99 -19.91 11.64 12.21
C THR A 99 -21.04 10.78 11.61
N SER A 100 -22.18 11.37 11.32
CA SER A 100 -23.32 10.74 10.63
C SER A 100 -24.15 11.83 9.91
N PRO A 101 -24.05 11.96 8.57
CA PRO A 101 -23.07 11.32 7.69
C PRO A 101 -21.62 11.69 8.05
N LEU A 102 -20.65 10.87 7.62
CA LEU A 102 -19.25 11.13 7.88
C LEU A 102 -18.73 12.19 6.89
N GLU A 103 -18.75 13.46 7.33
CA GLU A 103 -18.33 14.59 6.51
C GLU A 103 -17.79 15.74 7.38
N ILE A 104 -16.96 16.57 6.80
CA ILE A 104 -16.48 17.83 7.39
C ILE A 104 -16.92 18.97 6.47
N ILE A 105 -17.50 20.03 7.03
CA ILE A 105 -18.04 21.16 6.26
C ILE A 105 -17.25 22.43 6.58
N TYR A 106 -16.72 23.06 5.55
CA TYR A 106 -16.12 24.40 5.67
C TYR A 106 -17.22 25.45 5.75
N ARG A 107 -17.39 26.07 6.93
CA ARG A 107 -18.51 27.01 7.25
C ARG A 107 -18.66 28.17 6.29
N PRO A 108 -17.56 28.89 5.89
CA PRO A 108 -17.71 30.11 5.10
C PRO A 108 -18.40 29.93 3.75
N THR A 109 -18.26 28.76 3.13
CA THR A 109 -18.76 28.47 1.78
C THR A 109 -19.72 27.29 1.71
N GLY A 110 -19.73 26.43 2.72
CA GLY A 110 -20.52 25.19 2.72
C GLY A 110 -19.89 24.05 1.93
N GLN A 111 -18.62 24.18 1.53
CA GLN A 111 -17.88 23.09 0.88
C GLN A 111 -17.73 21.89 1.81
N LYS A 112 -17.67 20.70 1.24
CA LYS A 112 -17.62 19.45 1.99
C LYS A 112 -16.36 18.66 1.70
N ILE A 113 -15.84 18.02 2.75
CA ILE A 113 -14.89 16.89 2.68
C ILE A 113 -15.68 15.66 3.09
N VAL A 114 -15.85 14.70 2.18
CA VAL A 114 -16.65 13.49 2.38
C VAL A 114 -15.72 12.28 2.43
N PHE A 115 -16.08 11.29 3.25
CA PHE A 115 -15.26 10.10 3.47
C PHE A 115 -16.00 8.86 3.01
N LEU A 116 -15.40 8.06 2.10
CA LEU A 116 -16.05 6.92 1.47
C LEU A 116 -15.16 5.68 1.43
N GLY A 117 -15.77 4.52 1.69
CA GLY A 117 -15.15 3.24 1.39
C GLY A 117 -15.44 2.81 -0.06
N LEU A 118 -14.45 2.23 -0.73
CA LEU A 118 -14.61 1.63 -2.06
C LEU A 118 -14.94 0.13 -2.01
N ASP A 119 -15.40 -0.36 -0.87
CA ASP A 119 -16.08 -1.65 -0.73
C ASP A 119 -17.40 -1.72 -1.51
N ASP A 120 -18.02 -0.55 -1.80
CA ASP A 120 -19.18 -0.39 -2.65
C ASP A 120 -18.94 0.71 -3.71
N PRO A 121 -18.51 0.35 -4.93
CA PRO A 121 -18.25 1.30 -6.02
C PRO A 121 -19.49 2.11 -6.44
N GLY A 122 -20.69 1.66 -6.09
CA GLY A 122 -21.95 2.37 -6.36
C GLY A 122 -22.09 3.69 -5.60
N LYS A 123 -21.47 3.78 -4.42
CA LYS A 123 -21.53 5.00 -3.57
C LYS A 123 -20.89 6.20 -4.26
N VAL A 124 -19.79 6.01 -4.99
CA VAL A 124 -19.07 7.11 -5.67
C VAL A 124 -19.94 7.75 -6.76
N LYS A 125 -20.70 6.95 -7.48
CA LYS A 125 -21.59 7.43 -8.58
C LYS A 125 -22.78 8.26 -8.08
N SER A 126 -23.17 8.09 -6.83
CA SER A 126 -24.33 8.75 -6.24
C SER A 126 -24.02 10.05 -5.52
N ILE A 127 -22.74 10.43 -5.39
CA ILE A 127 -22.35 11.68 -4.72
C ILE A 127 -22.85 12.88 -5.54
N LYS A 128 -23.62 13.75 -4.86
CA LYS A 128 -24.04 15.03 -5.42
C LYS A 128 -23.82 16.13 -4.38
N PHE A 129 -23.32 17.23 -4.85
CA PHE A 129 -23.15 18.44 -4.05
C PHE A 129 -24.15 19.52 -4.52
N PRO A 130 -24.60 20.40 -3.63
CA PRO A 130 -25.55 21.46 -4.00
C PRO A 130 -24.96 22.52 -4.94
N PHE A 131 -23.63 22.60 -5.00
CA PHE A 131 -22.87 23.49 -5.88
C PHE A 131 -21.49 22.91 -6.15
N GLY A 132 -20.74 23.49 -7.08
CA GLY A 132 -19.37 23.14 -7.38
C GLY A 132 -19.19 21.70 -7.91
N TYR A 133 -18.01 21.15 -7.72
CA TYR A 133 -17.63 19.83 -8.19
C TYR A 133 -16.61 19.18 -7.24
N ILE A 134 -16.32 17.90 -7.42
CA ILE A 134 -15.25 17.21 -6.70
C ILE A 134 -13.93 17.62 -7.34
N GLY A 135 -13.18 18.51 -6.68
CA GLY A 135 -11.87 18.96 -7.15
C GLY A 135 -10.72 18.20 -6.51
N VAL A 136 -10.93 17.63 -5.32
CA VAL A 136 -9.88 16.89 -4.60
C VAL A 136 -10.34 15.46 -4.33
N THR A 137 -9.49 14.50 -4.67
CA THR A 137 -9.60 13.10 -4.21
C THR A 137 -8.36 12.72 -3.43
N TRP A 138 -8.50 11.97 -2.35
CA TRP A 138 -7.40 11.38 -1.63
C TRP A 138 -7.62 9.89 -1.42
N PHE A 139 -6.77 9.07 -2.03
CA PHE A 139 -6.74 7.61 -1.88
C PHE A 139 -5.66 7.23 -0.87
N GLU A 140 -6.08 6.86 0.33
CA GLU A 140 -5.20 6.42 1.40
C GLU A 140 -5.04 4.92 1.38
N GLU A 141 -3.81 4.43 1.61
CA GLU A 141 -3.42 3.03 1.46
C GLU A 141 -3.76 2.49 0.06
N LEU A 142 -3.15 3.13 -0.96
CA LEU A 142 -3.37 2.81 -2.37
C LEU A 142 -3.19 1.33 -2.69
N ASP A 143 -2.27 0.66 -2.03
CA ASP A 143 -1.98 -0.77 -2.20
C ASP A 143 -3.13 -1.71 -1.83
N GLN A 144 -4.08 -1.25 -0.99
CA GLN A 144 -5.23 -2.06 -0.57
C GLN A 144 -6.36 -2.13 -1.59
N TYR A 145 -6.37 -1.26 -2.59
CA TYR A 145 -7.38 -1.31 -3.64
C TYR A 145 -7.12 -2.49 -4.59
N SER A 146 -8.16 -2.90 -5.31
CA SER A 146 -8.11 -4.12 -6.12
C SER A 146 -7.27 -3.99 -7.41
N GLY A 147 -6.77 -2.79 -7.72
CA GLY A 147 -5.95 -2.51 -8.90
C GLY A 147 -6.19 -1.13 -9.48
N ASP A 148 -5.42 -0.76 -10.49
CA ASP A 148 -5.50 0.50 -11.23
C ASP A 148 -6.90 0.78 -11.82
N ALA A 149 -7.59 -0.27 -12.24
CA ALA A 149 -8.94 -0.16 -12.79
C ALA A 149 -9.97 0.37 -11.77
N GLU A 150 -9.81 0.06 -10.48
CA GLU A 150 -10.68 0.58 -9.42
C GLU A 150 -10.43 2.07 -9.23
N ILE A 151 -9.18 2.50 -9.17
CA ILE A 151 -8.80 3.91 -9.07
C ILE A 151 -9.31 4.69 -10.29
N ARG A 152 -9.04 4.20 -11.49
CA ARG A 152 -9.48 4.83 -12.75
C ARG A 152 -11.00 5.00 -12.80
N LYS A 153 -11.79 3.99 -12.43
CA LYS A 153 -13.27 4.09 -12.38
C LYS A 153 -13.75 5.10 -11.36
N SER A 154 -13.06 5.22 -10.22
CA SER A 154 -13.36 6.19 -9.19
C SER A 154 -13.07 7.61 -9.68
N LEU A 155 -11.91 7.84 -10.31
CA LEU A 155 -11.54 9.11 -10.92
C LEU A 155 -12.50 9.52 -12.04
N GLN A 156 -12.90 8.60 -12.93
CA GLN A 156 -13.92 8.86 -13.94
C GLN A 156 -15.27 9.29 -13.36
N SER A 157 -15.55 8.90 -12.14
CA SER A 157 -16.79 9.29 -11.44
C SER A 157 -16.67 10.63 -10.72
N THR A 158 -15.48 11.00 -10.27
CA THR A 158 -15.20 12.22 -9.48
C THR A 158 -14.71 13.38 -10.34
N MET A 159 -13.88 13.15 -11.35
CA MET A 159 -13.31 14.17 -12.22
C MET A 159 -14.33 14.66 -13.26
N ARG A 160 -15.39 15.34 -12.80
CA ARG A 160 -16.47 15.84 -13.66
C ARG A 160 -16.93 17.23 -13.23
N GLY A 161 -17.20 18.07 -14.22
CA GLY A 161 -17.88 19.36 -14.02
C GLY A 161 -17.00 20.51 -13.58
N GLY A 162 -15.68 20.35 -13.60
CA GLY A 162 -14.73 21.39 -13.24
C GLY A 162 -13.48 21.41 -14.12
N PRO A 163 -12.71 22.49 -14.06
CA PRO A 163 -11.51 22.67 -14.88
C PRO A 163 -10.24 22.10 -14.23
N VAL A 164 -10.20 21.89 -12.91
CA VAL A 164 -8.97 21.59 -12.17
C VAL A 164 -9.24 20.50 -11.14
N TYR A 165 -8.33 19.53 -11.04
CA TYR A 165 -8.44 18.39 -10.13
C TYR A 165 -7.11 18.07 -9.47
N TRP A 166 -7.15 17.67 -8.19
CA TRP A 166 -6.04 17.14 -7.42
C TRP A 166 -6.35 15.71 -7.00
N ASN A 167 -5.59 14.75 -7.49
CA ASN A 167 -5.70 13.35 -7.11
C ASN A 167 -4.49 13.01 -6.23
N LEU A 168 -4.72 12.91 -4.94
CA LEU A 168 -3.70 12.63 -3.94
C LEU A 168 -3.72 11.14 -3.61
N MET A 169 -2.56 10.49 -3.56
CA MET A 169 -2.42 9.06 -3.30
C MET A 169 -1.28 8.83 -2.32
N SER A 170 -1.51 8.04 -1.29
CA SER A 170 -0.50 7.68 -0.30
C SER A 170 -0.55 6.20 0.04
N TYR A 171 0.61 5.57 0.18
CA TYR A 171 0.71 4.17 0.57
C TYR A 171 2.10 3.78 1.07
N ASN A 172 2.17 2.65 1.75
CA ASN A 172 3.42 1.97 2.06
C ASN A 172 3.64 0.89 1.00
N PRO A 173 4.74 0.95 0.22
CA PRO A 173 4.98 -0.02 -0.83
C PRO A 173 4.96 -1.46 -0.30
N PRO A 174 4.10 -2.34 -0.86
CA PRO A 174 4.16 -3.76 -0.55
C PRO A 174 5.51 -4.36 -0.91
N ILE A 175 5.85 -5.48 -0.25
CA ILE A 175 7.14 -6.16 -0.47
C ILE A 175 7.32 -6.63 -1.91
N SER A 176 6.23 -6.99 -2.59
CA SER A 176 6.26 -7.45 -3.97
C SER A 176 6.47 -6.31 -4.95
N ILE A 177 7.51 -6.37 -5.75
CA ILE A 177 7.76 -5.48 -6.89
C ILE A 177 6.58 -5.53 -7.87
N ASN A 178 5.98 -6.71 -8.08
CA ASN A 178 4.86 -6.94 -9.00
C ASN A 178 3.49 -6.58 -8.38
N ASN A 179 3.47 -5.94 -7.20
CA ASN A 179 2.21 -5.40 -6.69
C ASN A 179 1.75 -4.25 -7.59
N TRP A 180 0.47 -4.24 -7.94
CA TRP A 180 -0.10 -3.27 -8.86
C TRP A 180 0.17 -1.81 -8.48
N ALA A 181 0.20 -1.46 -7.17
CA ALA A 181 0.45 -0.09 -6.72
C ALA A 181 1.91 0.34 -6.96
N ASN A 182 2.86 -0.61 -6.83
CA ASN A 182 4.27 -0.37 -7.16
C ASN A 182 4.44 -0.21 -8.67
N GLU A 183 3.86 -1.10 -9.48
CA GLU A 183 3.88 -1.00 -10.95
C GLU A 183 3.20 0.28 -11.46
N TYR A 184 2.05 0.66 -10.89
CA TYR A 184 1.33 1.90 -11.21
C TYR A 184 2.18 3.14 -10.93
N THR A 185 2.89 3.16 -9.80
CA THR A 185 3.77 4.27 -9.42
C THR A 185 4.99 4.35 -10.33
N GLU A 186 5.63 3.21 -10.65
CA GLU A 186 6.76 3.18 -11.58
C GLU A 186 6.35 3.58 -13.00
N ASP A 187 5.18 3.16 -13.47
CA ASP A 187 4.65 3.59 -14.77
C ASP A 187 4.45 5.10 -14.80
N ALA A 188 3.89 5.67 -13.74
CA ALA A 188 3.72 7.11 -13.63
C ALA A 188 5.06 7.87 -13.64
N GLU A 189 6.08 7.38 -12.92
CA GLU A 189 7.43 7.97 -12.94
C GLU A 189 8.09 7.92 -14.33
N ARG A 190 7.78 6.90 -15.13
CA ARG A 190 8.39 6.72 -16.47
C ARG A 190 7.64 7.43 -17.59
N HIS A 191 6.30 7.46 -17.52
CA HIS A 191 5.47 7.78 -18.68
C HIS A 191 4.47 8.91 -18.44
N ARG A 192 4.29 9.39 -17.18
CA ARG A 192 3.27 10.37 -16.84
C ARG A 192 3.80 11.58 -16.06
N GLN A 193 5.04 11.94 -16.24
CA GLN A 193 5.71 13.03 -15.53
C GLN A 193 5.08 14.41 -15.80
N ASP A 194 4.39 14.58 -16.92
CA ASP A 194 3.73 15.85 -17.26
C ASP A 194 2.48 16.13 -16.39
N ASP A 195 1.84 15.09 -15.86
CA ASP A 195 0.61 15.22 -15.07
C ASP A 195 0.68 14.57 -13.69
N THR A 196 1.78 13.89 -13.36
CA THR A 196 1.94 13.11 -12.14
C THR A 196 3.28 13.37 -11.48
N LEU A 197 3.25 13.81 -10.22
CA LEU A 197 4.43 13.96 -9.39
C LEU A 197 4.50 12.82 -8.36
N VAL A 198 5.63 12.11 -8.35
CA VAL A 198 5.90 11.04 -7.37
C VAL A 198 6.97 11.50 -6.40
N ILE A 199 6.68 11.45 -5.09
CA ILE A 199 7.62 11.81 -4.02
C ILE A 199 7.75 10.65 -3.04
N ARG A 200 8.95 10.09 -2.94
CA ARG A 200 9.28 9.01 -2.02
C ARG A 200 9.83 9.57 -0.72
N THR A 201 9.31 9.07 0.40
CA THR A 201 9.73 9.51 1.75
C THR A 201 9.98 8.34 2.67
N THR A 202 10.87 8.55 3.62
CA THR A 202 11.24 7.59 4.65
C THR A 202 11.16 8.23 6.04
N TYR A 203 11.29 7.46 7.09
CA TYR A 203 11.37 8.00 8.44
C TYR A 203 12.64 8.85 8.67
N LEU A 204 13.69 8.66 7.85
CA LEU A 204 14.93 9.43 7.93
C LEU A 204 14.76 10.90 7.49
N ASP A 205 13.70 11.18 6.73
CA ASP A 205 13.33 12.54 6.33
C ASP A 205 12.62 13.30 7.46
N VAL A 206 12.23 12.60 8.56
CA VAL A 206 11.38 13.12 9.64
C VAL A 206 12.22 13.48 10.86
N PRO A 207 11.97 14.63 11.52
CA PRO A 207 12.63 14.96 12.78
C PRO A 207 12.45 13.85 13.82
N LYS A 208 13.54 13.47 14.48
CA LYS A 208 13.53 12.34 15.44
C LYS A 208 12.56 12.54 16.59
N GLU A 209 12.37 13.76 17.03
CA GLU A 209 11.42 14.16 18.07
C GLU A 209 9.96 13.89 17.71
N TRP A 210 9.61 13.81 16.42
CA TRP A 210 8.26 13.47 15.97
C TRP A 210 7.99 11.96 16.00
N LEU A 211 9.04 11.16 15.83
CA LEU A 211 8.95 9.69 15.79
C LEU A 211 9.06 9.07 17.18
N GLY A 212 9.84 9.68 18.05
CA GLY A 212 10.20 9.12 19.35
C GLY A 212 11.32 8.07 19.29
N GLN A 213 12.10 7.97 20.38
CA GLN A 213 13.30 7.13 20.42
C GLN A 213 12.99 5.65 20.19
N GLN A 214 11.91 5.13 20.78
CA GLN A 214 11.56 3.71 20.63
C GLN A 214 11.29 3.29 19.18
N PHE A 215 10.68 4.17 18.39
CA PHE A 215 10.46 3.91 16.95
C PHE A 215 11.79 3.78 16.19
N ILE A 216 12.75 4.63 16.55
CA ILE A 216 14.09 4.63 15.93
C ILE A 216 14.86 3.39 16.33
N ASP A 217 14.85 3.04 17.62
CA ASP A 217 15.53 1.84 18.14
C ASP A 217 15.00 0.57 17.48
N GLU A 218 13.69 0.49 17.24
CA GLU A 218 13.05 -0.65 16.55
C GLU A 218 13.46 -0.72 15.08
N ALA A 219 13.54 0.43 14.40
CA ALA A 219 14.02 0.50 13.03
C ALA A 219 15.47 0.05 12.90
N GLU A 220 16.36 0.51 13.81
CA GLU A 220 17.75 0.14 13.85
C GLU A 220 17.94 -1.36 14.20
N TYR A 221 17.12 -1.88 15.11
CA TYR A 221 17.11 -3.30 15.44
C TYR A 221 16.71 -4.15 14.24
N LEU A 222 15.64 -3.76 13.52
CA LEU A 222 15.20 -4.48 12.33
C LEU A 222 16.24 -4.40 11.21
N GLN A 223 16.92 -3.26 11.07
CA GLN A 223 18.01 -3.11 10.10
C GLN A 223 19.14 -4.13 10.32
N GLN A 224 19.47 -4.42 11.60
CA GLN A 224 20.54 -5.37 11.95
C GLN A 224 20.08 -6.84 11.85
N THR A 225 18.84 -7.13 12.17
CA THR A 225 18.34 -8.50 12.29
C THR A 225 17.62 -9.01 11.03
N ASN A 226 16.98 -8.11 10.29
CA ASN A 226 16.31 -8.41 9.03
C ASN A 226 16.36 -7.21 8.07
N PRO A 227 17.51 -6.98 7.40
CA PRO A 227 17.72 -5.83 6.50
C PRO A 227 16.66 -5.72 5.41
N ARG A 228 16.17 -6.85 4.90
CA ARG A 228 15.16 -6.89 3.84
C ARG A 228 13.79 -6.37 4.33
N ALA A 229 13.38 -6.76 5.53
CA ALA A 229 12.17 -6.21 6.14
C ALA A 229 12.33 -4.71 6.42
N TYR A 230 13.50 -4.28 6.90
CA TYR A 230 13.82 -2.88 7.13
C TYR A 230 13.71 -2.05 5.82
N GLU A 231 14.31 -2.53 4.73
CA GLU A 231 14.22 -1.84 3.43
C GLU A 231 12.78 -1.68 2.97
N ASN A 232 11.94 -2.69 3.15
CA ASN A 232 10.54 -2.58 2.77
C ASN A 232 9.73 -1.70 3.74
N GLU A 233 9.75 -2.00 5.03
CA GLU A 233 8.84 -1.37 5.98
C GLU A 233 9.22 0.07 6.32
N TYR A 234 10.50 0.35 6.51
CA TYR A 234 10.99 1.67 6.93
C TYR A 234 11.49 2.53 5.76
N MET A 235 12.13 1.91 4.77
CA MET A 235 12.63 2.65 3.61
C MET A 235 11.63 2.71 2.45
N GLY A 236 10.55 1.89 2.49
CA GLY A 236 9.52 1.88 1.46
C GLY A 236 10.00 1.31 0.12
N ILE A 237 10.96 0.40 0.14
CA ILE A 237 11.55 -0.22 -1.04
C ILE A 237 10.93 -1.60 -1.24
N PRO A 238 10.27 -1.89 -2.38
CA PRO A 238 9.88 -3.25 -2.72
C PRO A 238 11.12 -4.13 -2.91
N VAL A 239 11.20 -5.26 -2.19
CA VAL A 239 12.42 -6.08 -2.12
C VAL A 239 12.23 -7.53 -2.59
N GLY A 240 11.09 -7.86 -3.17
CA GLY A 240 10.78 -9.22 -3.59
C GLY A 240 9.85 -9.31 -4.77
N THR A 241 9.84 -10.44 -5.44
CA THR A 241 8.91 -10.74 -6.55
C THR A 241 7.49 -11.05 -6.06
N GLY A 242 7.31 -11.21 -4.73
CA GLY A 242 6.02 -11.56 -4.11
C GLY A 242 5.56 -13.01 -4.35
N GLY A 243 6.35 -13.76 -5.11
CA GLY A 243 6.07 -15.18 -5.40
C GLY A 243 6.79 -16.18 -4.49
N ASN A 244 7.71 -15.68 -3.67
CA ASN A 244 8.44 -16.55 -2.75
C ASN A 244 7.66 -16.71 -1.44
N VAL A 245 7.25 -17.91 -1.13
CA VAL A 245 6.68 -18.27 0.18
C VAL A 245 7.73 -18.16 1.28
N PHE A 246 9.01 -18.38 0.93
CA PHE A 246 10.16 -18.26 1.82
C PHE A 246 11.16 -17.27 1.26
N ASP A 247 11.58 -16.32 2.09
CA ASP A 247 12.52 -15.26 1.72
C ASP A 247 13.99 -15.64 1.95
N ASN A 248 14.24 -16.69 2.73
CA ASN A 248 15.56 -17.19 3.13
C ASN A 248 15.92 -18.50 2.45
N VAL A 249 15.62 -18.62 1.15
CA VAL A 249 15.98 -19.82 0.35
C VAL A 249 17.43 -19.70 -0.11
N GLU A 250 18.22 -20.71 0.21
CA GLU A 250 19.58 -20.87 -0.32
C GLU A 250 19.60 -22.06 -1.30
N HIS A 251 20.22 -21.86 -2.45
CA HIS A 251 20.48 -22.95 -3.40
C HIS A 251 21.84 -23.54 -3.11
N MET A 252 21.85 -24.86 -2.85
CA MET A 252 23.09 -25.57 -2.58
C MET A 252 23.12 -26.94 -3.29
N ASP A 253 24.31 -27.39 -3.65
CA ASP A 253 24.51 -28.75 -4.08
C ASP A 253 24.44 -29.68 -2.87
N MET A 254 23.48 -30.64 -2.87
CA MET A 254 23.31 -31.59 -1.81
C MET A 254 23.94 -32.95 -2.21
N PRO A 255 25.08 -33.32 -1.62
CA PRO A 255 25.69 -34.60 -1.93
C PRO A 255 24.84 -35.76 -1.38
N ASP A 256 24.88 -36.91 -2.05
CA ASP A 256 24.16 -38.13 -1.67
C ASP A 256 24.39 -38.55 -0.21
N SER A 257 25.59 -38.27 0.32
CA SER A 257 25.96 -38.56 1.71
C SER A 257 25.16 -37.70 2.71
N LEU A 258 24.79 -36.48 2.36
CA LEU A 258 23.95 -35.60 3.18
C LEU A 258 22.50 -36.14 3.15
N ILE A 259 21.97 -36.40 1.97
CA ILE A 259 20.62 -36.91 1.76
C ILE A 259 20.42 -38.28 2.44
N ALA A 260 21.43 -39.14 2.44
CA ALA A 260 21.37 -40.44 3.11
C ALA A 260 21.23 -40.34 4.64
N GLY A 261 21.59 -39.22 5.22
CA GLY A 261 21.46 -38.91 6.64
C GLY A 261 20.07 -38.38 7.06
N PHE A 262 19.19 -38.12 6.12
CA PHE A 262 17.83 -37.60 6.39
C PHE A 262 16.94 -38.74 6.92
N ASP A 263 16.46 -38.58 8.16
CA ASP A 263 15.67 -39.63 8.85
C ASP A 263 14.17 -39.34 8.82
N ASN A 264 13.73 -38.12 8.80
CA ASN A 264 12.33 -37.68 8.86
C ASN A 264 11.92 -36.99 7.55
N ILE A 265 11.47 -37.78 6.58
CA ILE A 265 11.19 -37.33 5.22
C ILE A 265 9.72 -36.99 5.07
N TYR A 266 9.46 -35.79 4.60
CA TYR A 266 8.13 -35.31 4.25
C TYR A 266 7.98 -35.26 2.73
N ASN A 267 6.75 -35.52 2.26
CA ASN A 267 6.40 -35.38 0.84
C ASN A 267 5.16 -34.44 0.77
N GLY A 268 5.21 -33.47 -0.12
CA GLY A 268 4.09 -32.62 -0.45
C GLY A 268 3.66 -32.87 -1.89
N LEU A 269 2.37 -32.90 -2.16
CA LEU A 269 1.82 -32.96 -3.50
C LEU A 269 0.63 -32.03 -3.60
N ASP A 270 0.72 -31.07 -4.52
CA ASP A 270 -0.36 -30.18 -4.94
C ASP A 270 -0.85 -30.61 -6.32
N TRP A 271 -2.17 -30.82 -6.41
CA TRP A 271 -2.79 -31.34 -7.62
C TRP A 271 -3.20 -30.19 -8.54
N GLY A 272 -2.67 -30.19 -9.75
CA GLY A 272 -3.08 -29.29 -10.81
C GLY A 272 -3.28 -30.05 -12.13
N PHE A 273 -3.73 -29.37 -13.18
CA PHE A 273 -3.82 -29.96 -14.52
C PHE A 273 -3.60 -28.91 -15.62
N ALA A 274 -4.52 -27.96 -15.78
CA ALA A 274 -4.48 -27.05 -16.92
C ALA A 274 -3.82 -25.71 -16.62
N ASN A 275 -4.37 -24.96 -15.66
CA ASN A 275 -3.83 -23.65 -15.27
C ASN A 275 -2.72 -23.78 -14.24
N ASP A 276 -2.94 -24.61 -13.23
CA ASP A 276 -1.96 -24.91 -12.20
C ASP A 276 -1.26 -26.24 -12.53
N PRO A 277 0.06 -26.35 -12.35
CA PRO A 277 0.77 -27.62 -12.52
C PRO A 277 0.50 -28.58 -11.37
N ASN A 278 0.68 -29.87 -11.60
CA ASN A 278 1.01 -30.80 -10.51
C ASN A 278 2.35 -30.35 -9.92
N ALA A 279 2.44 -30.22 -8.62
CA ALA A 279 3.68 -29.90 -7.92
C ALA A 279 3.96 -30.90 -6.80
N TYR A 280 5.06 -31.63 -6.92
CA TYR A 280 5.53 -32.56 -5.90
C TYR A 280 6.85 -32.11 -5.33
N THR A 281 6.98 -32.17 -4.01
CA THR A 281 8.21 -31.85 -3.28
C THR A 281 8.56 -32.95 -2.29
N LYS A 282 9.86 -33.18 -2.12
CA LYS A 282 10.39 -34.08 -1.10
C LYS A 282 11.32 -33.34 -0.20
N MET A 283 11.07 -33.41 1.11
CA MET A 283 11.64 -32.52 2.10
C MET A 283 12.17 -33.27 3.32
N TYR A 284 13.18 -32.68 3.95
CA TYR A 284 13.63 -33.02 5.29
C TYR A 284 13.64 -31.80 6.17
N PHE A 285 13.13 -31.89 7.39
CA PHE A 285 13.16 -30.77 8.35
C PHE A 285 14.12 -31.12 9.52
N ASP A 286 15.21 -30.36 9.63
CA ASP A 286 16.07 -30.37 10.80
C ASP A 286 15.48 -29.51 11.91
N SER A 287 14.84 -30.14 12.89
CA SER A 287 14.19 -29.44 14.00
C SER A 287 15.17 -28.73 14.94
N THR A 288 16.45 -29.12 14.95
CA THR A 288 17.49 -28.54 15.79
C THR A 288 17.97 -27.21 15.23
N ARG A 289 18.22 -27.17 13.93
CA ARG A 289 18.67 -25.99 13.20
C ARG A 289 17.51 -25.14 12.67
N ARG A 290 16.30 -25.72 12.62
CA ARG A 290 15.10 -25.17 11.96
C ARG A 290 15.29 -24.94 10.47
N ASP A 291 16.08 -25.81 9.84
CA ASP A 291 16.34 -25.78 8.39
C ASP A 291 15.41 -26.78 7.69
N LEU A 292 14.80 -26.32 6.58
CA LEU A 292 14.01 -27.16 5.69
C LEU A 292 14.82 -27.42 4.41
N TYR A 293 15.15 -28.67 4.14
CA TYR A 293 15.84 -29.09 2.92
C TYR A 293 14.83 -29.64 1.92
N ILE A 294 14.66 -28.95 0.78
CA ILE A 294 13.90 -29.46 -0.38
C ILE A 294 14.91 -30.06 -1.33
N TYR A 295 14.91 -31.37 -1.48
CA TYR A 295 15.96 -32.10 -2.21
C TYR A 295 15.47 -32.90 -3.42
N ALA A 296 14.16 -32.94 -3.67
CA ALA A 296 13.57 -33.40 -4.91
C ALA A 296 12.26 -32.64 -5.15
N GLU A 297 12.04 -32.29 -6.41
CA GLU A 297 10.81 -31.62 -6.86
C GLU A 297 10.43 -32.09 -8.26
N HIS A 298 9.13 -32.13 -8.55
CA HIS A 298 8.59 -32.39 -9.88
C HIS A 298 7.40 -31.42 -10.12
N THR A 299 7.43 -30.71 -11.23
CA THR A 299 6.38 -29.78 -11.59
C THR A 299 6.04 -29.95 -13.07
N MET A 300 4.77 -30.29 -13.40
CA MET A 300 4.33 -30.49 -14.77
C MET A 300 2.87 -30.05 -14.95
N LYS A 301 2.57 -29.44 -16.09
CA LYS A 301 1.20 -29.14 -16.54
C LYS A 301 0.72 -30.22 -17.51
N HIS A 302 -0.59 -30.42 -17.53
CA HIS A 302 -1.25 -31.41 -18.40
C HIS A 302 -0.80 -32.87 -18.20
N GLU A 303 -0.22 -33.17 -17.06
CA GLU A 303 0.19 -34.53 -16.67
C GLU A 303 -0.98 -35.22 -15.95
N SER A 304 -1.31 -36.44 -16.40
CA SER A 304 -2.30 -37.26 -15.72
C SER A 304 -1.75 -37.86 -14.43
N ASN A 305 -2.63 -38.26 -13.52
CA ASN A 305 -2.23 -38.90 -12.26
C ASN A 305 -1.44 -40.20 -12.48
N ALA A 306 -1.68 -40.89 -13.58
CA ALA A 306 -0.95 -42.11 -13.94
C ALA A 306 0.49 -41.78 -14.38
N GLU A 307 0.65 -40.73 -15.17
CA GLU A 307 1.98 -40.28 -15.62
C GLU A 307 2.79 -39.76 -14.43
N LEU A 308 2.18 -38.93 -13.56
CA LEU A 308 2.80 -38.44 -12.33
C LEU A 308 3.25 -39.61 -11.43
N TYR A 309 2.37 -40.60 -11.23
CA TYR A 309 2.72 -41.80 -10.47
C TYR A 309 3.93 -42.55 -11.06
N ASP A 310 3.96 -42.73 -12.37
CA ASP A 310 5.06 -43.39 -13.08
C ASP A 310 6.39 -42.66 -12.90
N VAL A 311 6.38 -41.32 -12.98
CA VAL A 311 7.57 -40.46 -12.75
C VAL A 311 8.07 -40.61 -11.32
N LEU A 312 7.19 -40.42 -10.33
CA LEU A 312 7.56 -40.48 -8.92
C LEU A 312 8.01 -41.91 -8.50
N TYR A 313 7.43 -42.93 -9.08
CA TYR A 313 7.82 -44.34 -8.83
C TYR A 313 9.16 -44.69 -9.46
N LYS A 314 9.39 -44.30 -10.73
CA LYS A 314 10.65 -44.58 -11.46
C LYS A 314 11.83 -43.85 -10.86
N GLU A 315 11.64 -42.63 -10.40
CA GLU A 315 12.68 -41.85 -9.74
C GLU A 315 12.90 -42.23 -8.28
N LYS A 316 12.24 -43.29 -7.80
CA LYS A 316 12.33 -43.82 -6.41
C LYS A 316 11.97 -42.76 -5.34
N HIS A 317 11.24 -41.76 -5.72
CA HIS A 317 10.71 -40.74 -4.77
C HIS A 317 9.64 -41.34 -3.87
N LEU A 318 8.94 -42.39 -4.33
CA LEU A 318 7.96 -43.12 -3.56
C LEU A 318 8.59 -44.34 -2.87
N LYS A 319 8.72 -44.30 -1.56
CA LYS A 319 8.78 -45.51 -0.75
C LYS A 319 7.36 -46.06 -0.60
N LYS A 320 7.18 -47.35 -0.65
CA LYS A 320 5.93 -48.15 -0.66
C LYS A 320 4.90 -47.82 0.46
N ARG A 321 5.00 -46.71 1.17
CA ARG A 321 4.09 -46.28 2.23
C ARG A 321 3.92 -44.75 2.24
N VAL A 322 2.65 -44.38 2.06
CA VAL A 322 1.98 -43.15 2.51
C VAL A 322 2.22 -41.91 1.69
N PHE A 323 1.20 -41.55 0.89
CA PHE A 323 0.86 -40.16 0.59
C PHE A 323 0.02 -39.62 1.74
N GLU A 324 0.45 -38.61 2.42
CA GLU A 324 -0.45 -37.73 3.12
C GLU A 324 -0.86 -36.61 2.16
N VAL A 325 -2.13 -36.63 1.77
CA VAL A 325 -2.76 -35.48 1.08
C VAL A 325 -3.11 -34.49 2.18
N VAL A 326 -2.52 -33.33 2.14
CA VAL A 326 -2.93 -32.19 2.99
C VAL A 326 -3.83 -31.34 2.12
N ASP A 327 -5.12 -31.24 2.50
CA ASP A 327 -6.10 -30.30 1.92
C ASP A 327 -5.77 -28.86 2.24
#